data_0fe89262871bab34ad95bab8f3eca9be
#
_entry.id   0fe89262871bab34ad95bab8f3eca9be
#
_cell.length_a   1.000
_cell.length_b   1.000
_cell.length_c   1.000
_cell.angle_alpha   90.00
_cell.angle_beta   90.00
_cell.angle_gamma   90.00
#
_symmetry.space_group_name_H-M   'P 1'
#
loop_
_entity.id
_entity.type
_entity.pdbx_description
1 polymer ?
#
loop_
_entity_poly.entity_id
_entity_poly.type
_entity_poly.pdbx_seq_one_letter_code
_entity_poly.pdbx_strand_id
1 'polypeptide(L)'
;IPAEPLFRSLESWREIGGKGMKLEDEWNQILSKKNEKIKIELKNFIYNSNFDKIQKIINDEKIKYYESKPSMATRQCSSLVIESISESMPQLIGGSADLSGSNNTKTKNSKVISSKNFNGNYIHYGVREHGMAAAMNGLALYSGLVPFGGTFLIFSDYCKPSIRLSALMGLNVIYIFSHDSIGLGEDGPTHQPIEQLSGLRSIPNLNVFRPADINETLECWEIALKSKNTPSVIALSRQKLPYINPSLKNENKCALGAYQVNLTSHESRVTLIASGSEVELALETQKELKENNIDSKVVSIPCHEIFDKQNEAYKNQILEPDNIIITIEAGSINCWNKYIGAKGLSLGIDKFGESAPYKEVYNHFNLTSNKIVNLVQKMLRN
;
A
#
# COMPACT_ATOMS: atom_id res chain seq x y z
N ILE A 1 32.65 -30.09 4.66
CA ILE A 1 32.15 -30.12 6.04
C ILE A 1 32.03 -31.61 6.44
N PRO A 2 32.67 -32.07 7.54
CA PRO A 2 32.53 -33.45 7.98
C PRO A 2 31.06 -33.79 8.23
N ALA A 3 30.58 -34.92 7.72
CA ALA A 3 29.18 -35.34 7.84
C ALA A 3 28.74 -35.63 9.29
N GLU A 4 29.68 -35.98 10.17
CA GLU A 4 29.39 -36.33 11.57
C GLU A 4 28.67 -35.25 12.41
N PRO A 5 28.98 -33.94 12.33
CA PRO A 5 28.23 -32.94 13.09
C PRO A 5 26.78 -32.82 12.65
N LEU A 6 26.49 -33.06 11.37
CA LEU A 6 25.13 -33.00 10.81
C LEU A 6 24.23 -34.13 11.37
N PHE A 7 24.76 -35.35 11.55
CA PHE A 7 23.98 -36.46 12.07
C PHE A 7 23.62 -36.27 13.55
N ARG A 8 24.54 -35.76 14.38
CA ARG A 8 24.27 -35.46 15.79
C ARG A 8 23.23 -34.35 15.94
N SER A 9 23.30 -33.32 15.10
CA SER A 9 22.29 -32.25 15.05
C SER A 9 20.92 -32.79 14.63
N LEU A 10 20.88 -33.75 13.69
CA LEU A 10 19.64 -34.34 13.20
C LEU A 10 18.88 -35.11 14.26
N GLU A 11 19.57 -35.88 15.09
CA GLU A 11 18.96 -36.61 16.22
C GLU A 11 18.36 -35.64 17.23
N SER A 12 19.10 -34.60 17.61
CA SER A 12 18.63 -33.54 18.50
C SER A 12 17.40 -32.81 17.93
N TRP A 13 17.39 -32.51 16.63
CA TRP A 13 16.24 -31.89 15.98
C TRP A 13 15.02 -32.79 15.92
N ARG A 14 15.21 -34.10 15.69
CA ARG A 14 14.13 -35.12 15.75
C ARG A 14 13.53 -35.22 17.14
N GLU A 15 14.36 -35.19 18.19
CA GLU A 15 13.91 -35.19 19.58
C GLU A 15 13.08 -33.95 19.89
N ILE A 16 13.53 -32.75 19.45
CA ILE A 16 12.79 -31.51 19.61
C ILE A 16 11.46 -31.55 18.84
N GLY A 17 11.46 -32.06 17.61
CA GLY A 17 10.26 -32.27 16.82
C GLY A 17 9.25 -33.21 17.47
N GLY A 18 9.74 -34.30 18.11
CA GLY A 18 8.89 -35.19 18.88
C GLY A 18 8.20 -34.53 20.08
N LYS A 19 8.87 -33.58 20.75
CA LYS A 19 8.24 -32.76 21.79
C LYS A 19 7.08 -31.91 21.24
N GLY A 20 7.23 -31.39 20.03
CA GLY A 20 6.18 -30.63 19.34
C GLY A 20 4.89 -31.44 19.12
N MET A 21 5.03 -32.67 18.65
CA MET A 21 3.87 -33.59 18.48
C MET A 21 3.11 -33.81 19.80
N LYS A 22 3.83 -34.05 20.90
CA LYS A 22 3.18 -34.20 22.20
C LYS A 22 2.40 -32.96 22.63
N LEU A 23 2.97 -31.79 22.45
CA LEU A 23 2.28 -30.50 22.75
C LEU A 23 1.05 -30.29 21.88
N GLU A 24 1.11 -30.69 20.62
CA GLU A 24 -0.04 -30.62 19.69
C GLU A 24 -1.15 -31.59 20.13
N ASP A 25 -0.83 -32.79 20.50
CA ASP A 25 -1.79 -33.76 21.02
C ASP A 25 -2.47 -33.27 22.32
N GLU A 26 -1.71 -32.72 23.26
CA GLU A 26 -2.22 -32.13 24.49
C GLU A 26 -3.17 -30.94 24.17
N TRP A 27 -2.79 -30.05 23.23
CA TRP A 27 -3.61 -28.95 22.78
C TRP A 27 -4.91 -29.45 22.16
N ASN A 28 -4.87 -30.43 21.26
CA ASN A 28 -6.03 -31.05 20.63
C ASN A 28 -7.00 -31.66 21.66
N GLN A 29 -6.46 -32.35 22.69
CA GLN A 29 -7.27 -32.91 23.78
C GLN A 29 -7.96 -31.79 24.59
N ILE A 30 -7.29 -30.68 24.88
CA ILE A 30 -7.88 -29.54 25.56
C ILE A 30 -8.99 -28.92 24.70
N LEU A 31 -8.74 -28.71 23.40
CA LEU A 31 -9.70 -28.12 22.46
C LEU A 31 -10.94 -29.01 22.28
N SER A 32 -10.76 -30.36 22.21
CA SER A 32 -11.88 -31.30 22.05
C SER A 32 -12.91 -31.20 23.18
N LYS A 33 -12.46 -30.86 24.40
CA LYS A 33 -13.30 -30.70 25.61
C LYS A 33 -14.01 -29.35 25.68
N LYS A 34 -13.71 -28.39 24.79
CA LYS A 34 -14.37 -27.07 24.76
C LYS A 34 -15.72 -27.17 24.04
N ASN A 35 -16.65 -26.25 24.39
CA ASN A 35 -17.94 -26.18 23.68
C ASN A 35 -17.76 -25.69 22.22
N GLU A 36 -18.74 -25.98 21.36
CA GLU A 36 -18.68 -25.67 19.94
C GLU A 36 -18.53 -24.17 19.66
N LYS A 37 -19.14 -23.31 20.50
CA LYS A 37 -18.99 -21.85 20.33
C LYS A 37 -17.53 -21.42 20.44
N ILE A 38 -16.79 -21.90 21.43
CA ILE A 38 -15.37 -21.59 21.62
C ILE A 38 -14.53 -22.11 20.44
N LYS A 39 -14.84 -23.35 19.96
CA LYS A 39 -14.14 -23.92 18.79
C LYS A 39 -14.34 -23.09 17.54
N ILE A 40 -15.56 -22.63 17.28
CA ILE A 40 -15.89 -21.76 16.14
C ILE A 40 -15.20 -20.40 16.28
N GLU A 41 -15.27 -19.78 17.46
CA GLU A 41 -14.61 -18.48 17.71
C GLU A 41 -13.10 -18.59 17.50
N LEU A 42 -12.44 -19.64 18.01
CA LEU A 42 -11.02 -19.87 17.82
C LEU A 42 -10.67 -20.09 16.35
N LYS A 43 -11.46 -20.94 15.65
CA LYS A 43 -11.28 -21.18 14.22
C LYS A 43 -11.41 -19.88 13.41
N ASN A 44 -12.42 -19.07 13.71
CA ASN A 44 -12.63 -17.78 13.04
C ASN A 44 -11.49 -16.81 13.35
N PHE A 45 -10.95 -16.83 14.56
CA PHE A 45 -9.80 -16.01 14.93
C PHE A 45 -8.55 -16.43 14.15
N ILE A 46 -8.21 -17.72 14.16
CA ILE A 46 -6.99 -18.24 13.50
C ILE A 46 -7.04 -18.04 11.98
N TYR A 47 -8.18 -18.31 11.34
CA TYR A 47 -8.31 -18.30 9.88
C TYR A 47 -8.87 -16.98 9.32
N ASN A 48 -9.14 -16.00 10.18
CA ASN A 48 -9.64 -14.67 9.80
C ASN A 48 -10.79 -14.73 8.78
N SER A 49 -11.88 -15.41 9.14
CA SER A 49 -12.98 -15.76 8.21
C SER A 49 -14.10 -14.71 8.09
N ASN A 50 -13.95 -13.52 8.72
CA ASN A 50 -15.01 -12.47 8.77
C ASN A 50 -14.88 -11.40 7.67
N PHE A 51 -14.42 -11.76 6.47
CA PHE A 51 -14.21 -10.79 5.38
C PHE A 51 -15.50 -10.11 4.89
N ASP A 52 -16.62 -10.81 4.86
CA ASP A 52 -17.90 -10.23 4.41
C ASP A 52 -18.30 -9.01 5.24
N LYS A 53 -18.07 -9.07 6.56
CA LYS A 53 -18.33 -7.93 7.45
C LYS A 53 -17.42 -6.75 7.16
N ILE A 54 -16.14 -7.00 6.93
CA ILE A 54 -15.16 -5.95 6.58
C ILE A 54 -15.51 -5.32 5.23
N GLN A 55 -15.85 -6.13 4.24
CA GLN A 55 -16.27 -5.64 2.93
C GLN A 55 -17.51 -4.76 3.01
N LYS A 56 -18.49 -5.15 3.83
CA LYS A 56 -19.66 -4.31 4.08
C LYS A 56 -19.29 -2.96 4.68
N ILE A 57 -18.43 -2.93 5.71
CA ILE A 57 -17.96 -1.68 6.33
C ILE A 57 -17.28 -0.79 5.29
N ILE A 58 -16.38 -1.34 4.48
CA ILE A 58 -15.69 -0.60 3.43
C ILE A 58 -16.69 -0.02 2.41
N ASN A 59 -17.70 -0.79 2.01
CA ASN A 59 -18.73 -0.31 1.09
C ASN A 59 -19.58 0.81 1.71
N ASP A 60 -19.95 0.70 2.99
CA ASP A 60 -20.71 1.73 3.70
C ASP A 60 -19.88 3.04 3.82
N GLU A 61 -18.58 2.94 4.10
CA GLU A 61 -17.69 4.10 4.12
C GLU A 61 -17.53 4.73 2.71
N LYS A 62 -17.44 3.93 1.63
CA LYS A 62 -17.41 4.45 0.26
C LYS A 62 -18.64 5.29 -0.06
N ILE A 63 -19.84 4.84 0.30
CA ILE A 63 -21.08 5.58 0.10
C ILE A 63 -21.03 6.93 0.82
N LYS A 64 -20.63 6.94 2.09
CA LYS A 64 -20.47 8.14 2.90
C LYS A 64 -19.50 9.16 2.27
N TYR A 65 -18.35 8.69 1.74
CA TYR A 65 -17.37 9.58 1.12
C TYR A 65 -17.74 9.98 -0.32
N TYR A 66 -18.54 9.20 -1.01
CA TYR A 66 -19.13 9.63 -2.27
C TYR A 66 -20.04 10.85 -2.11
N GLU A 67 -20.80 10.91 -1.01
CA GLU A 67 -21.67 12.06 -0.70
C GLU A 67 -20.87 13.30 -0.27
N SER A 68 -19.87 13.11 0.59
CA SER A 68 -19.10 14.21 1.20
C SER A 68 -17.93 14.71 0.36
N LYS A 69 -17.38 13.89 -0.55
CA LYS A 69 -16.24 14.19 -1.44
C LYS A 69 -15.10 14.93 -0.74
N PRO A 70 -14.53 14.40 0.35
CA PRO A 70 -13.58 15.13 1.16
C PRO A 70 -12.24 15.30 0.46
N SER A 71 -11.59 16.46 0.64
CA SER A 71 -10.17 16.63 0.33
C SER A 71 -9.36 16.29 1.57
N MET A 72 -8.57 15.21 1.52
CA MET A 72 -7.85 14.66 2.68
C MET A 72 -6.50 14.11 2.29
N ALA A 73 -5.53 14.14 3.23
CA ALA A 73 -4.29 13.38 3.08
C ALA A 73 -4.58 11.87 3.19
N THR A 74 -3.98 11.04 2.32
CA THR A 74 -4.28 9.60 2.33
C THR A 74 -3.84 8.92 3.63
N ARG A 75 -2.87 9.48 4.40
CA ARG A 75 -2.58 9.02 5.78
C ARG A 75 -3.77 9.21 6.72
N GLN A 76 -4.56 10.28 6.56
CA GLN A 76 -5.79 10.50 7.34
C GLN A 76 -6.89 9.54 6.87
N CYS A 77 -6.98 9.31 5.57
CA CYS A 77 -7.88 8.30 5.00
C CYS A 77 -7.61 6.91 5.60
N SER A 78 -6.35 6.49 5.65
CA SER A 78 -5.93 5.23 6.27
C SER A 78 -6.32 5.13 7.75
N SER A 79 -6.19 6.23 8.51
CA SER A 79 -6.64 6.28 9.90
C SER A 79 -8.15 6.02 10.04
N LEU A 80 -8.96 6.60 9.16
CA LEU A 80 -10.41 6.37 9.15
C LEU A 80 -10.76 4.92 8.83
N VAL A 81 -10.02 4.30 7.90
CA VAL A 81 -10.20 2.87 7.60
C VAL A 81 -9.87 2.02 8.82
N ILE A 82 -8.71 2.24 9.47
CA ILE A 82 -8.32 1.52 10.69
C ILE A 82 -9.39 1.69 11.78
N GLU A 83 -9.91 2.90 11.97
CA GLU A 83 -10.94 3.18 12.97
C GLU A 83 -12.23 2.41 12.69
N SER A 84 -12.71 2.40 11.45
CA SER A 84 -13.97 1.73 11.06
C SER A 84 -13.92 0.21 11.12
N ILE A 85 -12.75 -0.40 10.83
CA ILE A 85 -12.63 -1.86 10.82
C ILE A 85 -12.19 -2.47 12.17
N SER A 86 -11.52 -1.70 13.04
CA SER A 86 -10.85 -2.22 14.25
C SER A 86 -11.77 -2.96 15.23
N GLU A 87 -13.01 -2.49 15.41
CA GLU A 87 -13.99 -3.15 16.27
C GLU A 87 -14.52 -4.47 15.71
N SER A 88 -14.50 -4.60 14.38
CA SER A 88 -14.99 -5.77 13.67
C SER A 88 -13.91 -6.79 13.37
N MET A 89 -12.66 -6.43 13.59
CA MET A 89 -11.49 -7.25 13.32
C MET A 89 -10.54 -7.27 14.53
N PRO A 90 -10.86 -8.03 15.59
CA PRO A 90 -10.03 -8.12 16.80
C PRO A 90 -8.63 -8.70 16.53
N GLN A 91 -8.40 -9.31 15.39
CA GLN A 91 -7.11 -9.79 14.92
C GLN A 91 -6.16 -8.67 14.48
N LEU A 92 -6.71 -7.48 14.19
CA LEU A 92 -5.91 -6.36 13.73
C LEU A 92 -5.12 -5.75 14.88
N ILE A 93 -3.79 -5.87 14.83
CA ILE A 93 -2.88 -5.33 15.83
C ILE A 93 -1.94 -4.32 15.18
N GLY A 94 -1.97 -3.09 15.68
CA GLY A 94 -1.26 -1.97 15.10
C GLY A 94 -0.07 -1.48 15.90
N GLY A 95 0.70 -0.60 15.29
CA GLY A 95 1.79 0.09 15.96
C GLY A 95 2.47 1.15 15.11
N SER A 96 3.46 1.80 15.69
CA SER A 96 4.30 2.77 14.98
C SER A 96 5.70 2.84 15.60
N ALA A 97 6.69 3.15 14.77
CA ALA A 97 8.06 3.44 15.18
C ALA A 97 8.19 4.90 15.63
N ASP A 98 7.50 5.22 16.73
CA ASP A 98 7.46 6.55 17.40
C ASP A 98 6.88 7.71 16.58
N LEU A 99 6.10 7.39 15.54
CA LEU A 99 5.50 8.36 14.62
C LEU A 99 3.96 8.29 14.59
N SER A 100 3.31 7.79 15.66
CA SER A 100 1.87 7.53 15.71
C SER A 100 1.02 8.71 15.26
N GLY A 101 1.33 9.93 15.71
CA GLY A 101 0.62 11.16 15.36
C GLY A 101 0.84 11.57 13.89
N SER A 102 2.04 11.36 13.37
CA SER A 102 2.39 11.72 11.98
C SER A 102 1.89 10.70 10.97
N ASN A 103 1.94 9.40 11.30
CA ASN A 103 1.42 8.32 10.45
C ASN A 103 -0.10 8.18 10.52
N ASN A 104 -0.74 8.73 11.56
CA ASN A 104 -2.15 8.53 11.88
C ASN A 104 -2.54 7.05 12.07
N THR A 105 -1.65 6.24 12.64
CA THR A 105 -1.87 4.80 12.87
C THR A 105 -2.60 4.50 14.16
N LYS A 106 -2.60 5.42 15.12
CA LYS A 106 -3.33 5.30 16.39
C LYS A 106 -4.68 6.01 16.28
N THR A 107 -5.76 5.27 16.44
CA THR A 107 -7.15 5.75 16.38
C THR A 107 -7.74 5.88 17.77
N LYS A 108 -8.98 6.39 17.87
CA LYS A 108 -9.72 6.50 19.15
C LYS A 108 -9.93 5.14 19.81
N ASN A 109 -10.10 4.09 19.00
CA ASN A 109 -10.35 2.71 19.45
C ASN A 109 -9.07 1.97 19.82
N SER A 110 -7.89 2.58 19.63
CA SER A 110 -6.60 1.97 19.92
C SER A 110 -6.35 1.89 21.43
N LYS A 111 -6.11 0.67 21.93
CA LYS A 111 -5.72 0.40 23.32
C LYS A 111 -4.26 -0.03 23.33
N VAL A 112 -3.43 0.69 24.09
CA VAL A 112 -1.98 0.41 24.13
C VAL A 112 -1.70 -0.86 24.92
N ILE A 113 -0.89 -1.74 24.32
CA ILE A 113 -0.30 -2.91 25.00
C ILE A 113 0.88 -2.44 25.85
N SER A 114 0.91 -2.86 27.10
CA SER A 114 2.01 -2.57 28.03
C SER A 114 2.34 -3.78 28.90
N SER A 115 3.46 -3.73 29.63
CA SER A 115 3.87 -4.79 30.57
C SER A 115 2.84 -5.05 31.69
N LYS A 116 1.93 -4.09 31.94
CA LYS A 116 0.87 -4.19 32.94
C LYS A 116 -0.51 -4.51 32.34
N ASN A 117 -0.68 -4.38 31.03
CA ASN A 117 -1.95 -4.63 30.34
C ASN A 117 -1.72 -5.14 28.92
N PHE A 118 -1.98 -6.41 28.70
CA PHE A 118 -1.89 -7.07 27.39
C PHE A 118 -3.21 -7.07 26.61
N ASN A 119 -4.31 -6.53 27.19
CA ASN A 119 -5.62 -6.46 26.54
C ASN A 119 -5.72 -5.24 25.60
N GLY A 120 -4.76 -5.09 24.69
CA GLY A 120 -4.68 -3.99 23.74
C GLY A 120 -4.57 -4.46 22.31
N ASN A 121 -4.57 -3.51 21.40
CA ASN A 121 -4.41 -3.73 19.96
C ASN A 121 -3.40 -2.75 19.32
N TYR A 122 -2.61 -2.03 20.14
CA TYR A 122 -1.66 -1.05 19.65
C TYR A 122 -0.31 -1.11 20.41
N ILE A 123 0.80 -1.14 19.67
CA ILE A 123 2.15 -1.24 20.21
C ILE A 123 2.94 0.02 19.86
N HIS A 124 3.55 0.66 20.86
CA HIS A 124 4.56 1.68 20.67
C HIS A 124 5.93 1.00 20.52
N TYR A 125 6.43 0.89 19.30
CA TYR A 125 7.71 0.22 19.04
C TYR A 125 8.94 1.09 19.37
N GLY A 126 8.76 2.42 19.54
CA GLY A 126 9.85 3.38 19.65
C GLY A 126 10.54 3.58 18.30
N VAL A 127 11.66 4.32 18.28
CA VAL A 127 12.45 4.53 17.06
C VAL A 127 13.22 3.25 16.72
N ARG A 128 12.52 2.26 16.15
CA ARG A 128 13.02 0.91 15.88
C ARG A 128 12.31 0.28 14.68
N GLU A 129 12.47 0.82 13.51
CA GLU A 129 11.76 0.40 12.29
C GLU A 129 12.02 -1.08 11.97
N HIS A 130 13.28 -1.52 12.05
CA HIS A 130 13.64 -2.93 11.84
C HIS A 130 13.02 -3.84 12.89
N GLY A 131 13.11 -3.45 14.16
CA GLY A 131 12.52 -4.19 15.27
C GLY A 131 11.00 -4.28 15.17
N MET A 132 10.31 -3.19 14.77
CA MET A 132 8.88 -3.17 14.47
C MET A 132 8.53 -4.18 13.38
N ALA A 133 9.20 -4.11 12.24
CA ALA A 133 8.94 -4.98 11.10
C ALA A 133 9.23 -6.46 11.43
N ALA A 134 10.29 -6.75 12.17
CA ALA A 134 10.62 -8.11 12.63
C ALA A 134 9.59 -8.64 13.63
N ALA A 135 9.13 -7.81 14.58
CA ALA A 135 8.08 -8.19 15.52
C ALA A 135 6.75 -8.46 14.80
N MET A 136 6.39 -7.65 13.78
CA MET A 136 5.21 -7.88 12.94
C MET A 136 5.29 -9.22 12.21
N ASN A 137 6.47 -9.61 11.70
CA ASN A 137 6.67 -10.94 11.13
C ASN A 137 6.40 -12.05 12.15
N GLY A 138 6.89 -11.89 13.38
CA GLY A 138 6.62 -12.83 14.46
C GLY A 138 5.15 -12.93 14.83
N LEU A 139 4.44 -11.80 14.89
CA LEU A 139 2.99 -11.76 15.15
C LEU A 139 2.19 -12.48 14.05
N ALA A 140 2.55 -12.25 12.77
CA ALA A 140 1.91 -12.93 11.65
C ALA A 140 2.19 -14.45 11.64
N LEU A 141 3.42 -14.86 11.98
CA LEU A 141 3.81 -16.28 12.09
C LEU A 141 3.12 -17.01 13.25
N TYR A 142 2.80 -16.31 14.34
CA TYR A 142 2.06 -16.90 15.46
C TYR A 142 0.65 -17.35 15.04
N SER A 143 0.13 -16.81 13.93
CA SER A 143 -1.19 -17.10 13.37
C SER A 143 -2.35 -16.38 14.09
N GLY A 144 -3.39 -16.08 13.33
CA GLY A 144 -4.60 -15.41 13.83
C GLY A 144 -4.46 -13.90 14.07
N LEU A 145 -3.29 -13.30 13.87
CA LEU A 145 -3.08 -11.86 13.95
C LEU A 145 -2.77 -11.28 12.58
N VAL A 146 -3.26 -10.08 12.33
CA VAL A 146 -2.95 -9.25 11.15
C VAL A 146 -2.25 -7.99 11.64
N PRO A 147 -0.92 -7.98 11.68
CA PRO A 147 -0.16 -6.84 12.16
C PRO A 147 -0.07 -5.74 11.12
N PHE A 148 -0.21 -4.47 11.58
CA PHE A 148 0.18 -3.31 10.79
C PHE A 148 1.15 -2.42 11.59
N GLY A 149 2.06 -1.75 10.88
CA GLY A 149 3.03 -0.87 11.52
C GLY A 149 3.39 0.32 10.67
N GLY A 150 3.54 1.48 11.32
CA GLY A 150 3.73 2.76 10.66
C GLY A 150 5.10 3.37 10.89
N THR A 151 5.66 3.95 9.81
CA THR A 151 6.77 4.89 9.82
C THR A 151 6.66 5.80 8.59
N PHE A 152 7.64 6.66 8.31
CA PHE A 152 7.72 7.38 7.03
C PHE A 152 8.28 6.49 5.93
N LEU A 153 7.90 6.76 4.68
CA LEU A 153 8.34 5.94 3.55
C LEU A 153 9.87 5.93 3.41
N ILE A 154 10.54 7.06 3.64
CA ILE A 154 12.02 7.14 3.63
C ILE A 154 12.64 6.16 4.63
N PHE A 155 12.02 5.97 5.80
CA PHE A 155 12.53 5.08 6.83
C PHE A 155 12.26 3.59 6.55
N SER A 156 11.59 3.26 5.43
CA SER A 156 11.53 1.89 4.94
C SER A 156 12.93 1.29 4.72
N ASP A 157 13.93 2.14 4.44
CA ASP A 157 15.32 1.72 4.30
C ASP A 157 15.88 1.05 5.56
N TYR A 158 15.45 1.49 6.74
CA TYR A 158 15.86 0.86 8.02
C TYR A 158 15.19 -0.50 8.25
N CYS A 159 14.04 -0.78 7.67
CA CYS A 159 13.33 -2.04 7.87
C CYS A 159 13.22 -2.93 6.62
N LYS A 160 13.81 -2.52 5.51
CA LYS A 160 13.77 -3.24 4.22
C LYS A 160 14.16 -4.72 4.32
N PRO A 161 15.19 -5.14 5.09
CA PRO A 161 15.50 -6.57 5.26
C PRO A 161 14.35 -7.36 5.88
N SER A 162 13.65 -6.82 6.89
CA SER A 162 12.49 -7.46 7.51
C SER A 162 11.29 -7.49 6.58
N ILE A 163 11.05 -6.43 5.77
CA ILE A 163 10.00 -6.43 4.73
C ILE A 163 10.27 -7.53 3.70
N ARG A 164 11.53 -7.67 3.27
CA ARG A 164 11.92 -8.74 2.36
C ARG A 164 11.67 -10.13 2.94
N LEU A 165 11.89 -10.31 4.25
CA LEU A 165 11.57 -11.56 4.93
C LEU A 165 10.06 -11.81 5.00
N SER A 166 9.22 -10.78 5.24
CA SER A 166 7.76 -10.93 5.17
C SER A 166 7.33 -11.49 3.81
N ALA A 167 7.89 -10.93 2.73
CA ALA A 167 7.59 -11.34 1.36
C ALA A 167 8.08 -12.77 1.06
N LEU A 168 9.30 -13.12 1.50
CA LEU A 168 9.89 -14.45 1.34
C LEU A 168 9.10 -15.52 2.08
N MET A 169 8.63 -15.22 3.29
CA MET A 169 7.85 -16.12 4.12
C MET A 169 6.36 -16.14 3.77
N GLY A 170 5.90 -15.27 2.86
CA GLY A 170 4.49 -15.19 2.48
C GLY A 170 3.58 -14.79 3.65
N LEU A 171 3.89 -13.72 4.35
CA LEU A 171 3.15 -13.28 5.53
C LEU A 171 2.17 -12.16 5.22
N ASN A 172 0.99 -12.18 5.84
CA ASN A 172 0.07 -11.06 5.83
C ASN A 172 0.50 -10.00 6.85
N VAL A 173 1.38 -9.10 6.43
CA VAL A 173 1.87 -7.96 7.21
C VAL A 173 1.58 -6.68 6.43
N ILE A 174 1.06 -5.64 7.10
CA ILE A 174 0.69 -4.37 6.46
C ILE A 174 1.62 -3.26 6.96
N TYR A 175 2.40 -2.69 6.06
CA TYR A 175 3.29 -1.57 6.32
C TYR A 175 2.61 -0.25 5.91
N ILE A 176 2.45 0.67 6.86
CA ILE A 176 1.82 1.97 6.67
C ILE A 176 2.92 3.03 6.57
N PHE A 177 3.26 3.45 5.36
CA PHE A 177 4.35 4.39 5.14
C PHE A 177 3.82 5.74 4.67
N SER A 178 3.72 6.70 5.59
CA SER A 178 3.31 8.06 5.26
C SER A 178 4.48 8.91 4.74
N HIS A 179 4.19 10.14 4.28
CA HIS A 179 5.20 11.04 3.71
C HIS A 179 5.85 10.43 2.46
N ASP A 180 4.99 10.07 1.50
CA ASP A 180 5.28 9.18 0.35
C ASP A 180 6.08 9.83 -0.78
N SER A 181 6.32 11.14 -0.74
CA SER A 181 6.99 11.87 -1.84
C SER A 181 7.55 13.22 -1.38
N ILE A 182 8.17 13.96 -2.30
CA ILE A 182 8.53 15.38 -2.13
C ILE A 182 7.35 16.27 -1.72
N GLY A 183 6.11 15.78 -1.90
CA GLY A 183 4.88 16.44 -1.48
C GLY A 183 4.75 16.63 0.04
N LEU A 184 5.62 16.05 0.84
CA LEU A 184 5.70 16.33 2.27
C LEU A 184 6.21 17.76 2.57
N GLY A 185 6.99 18.37 1.65
CA GLY A 185 7.34 19.80 1.69
C GLY A 185 8.58 20.12 2.53
N GLU A 186 8.42 20.97 3.54
CA GLU A 186 9.47 21.67 4.25
C GLU A 186 10.42 20.78 5.06
N ASP A 187 10.01 19.55 5.41
CA ASP A 187 10.88 18.58 6.11
C ASP A 187 12.15 18.25 5.30
N GLY A 188 12.08 18.46 3.98
CA GLY A 188 13.23 18.49 3.09
C GLY A 188 13.81 17.12 2.71
N PRO A 189 15.02 17.11 2.09
CA PRO A 189 15.61 15.93 1.43
C PRO A 189 15.83 14.73 2.35
N THR A 190 16.05 14.94 3.65
CA THR A 190 16.27 13.86 4.62
C THR A 190 14.99 13.04 4.89
N HIS A 191 13.82 13.58 4.54
CA HIS A 191 12.52 12.97 4.76
C HIS A 191 11.78 12.66 3.45
N GLN A 192 12.24 13.19 2.32
CA GLN A 192 11.63 13.03 0.99
C GLN A 192 12.14 11.76 0.30
N PRO A 193 11.30 10.72 0.15
CA PRO A 193 11.68 9.50 -0.56
C PRO A 193 11.77 9.77 -2.07
N ILE A 194 12.77 9.19 -2.72
CA ILE A 194 12.98 9.23 -4.18
C ILE A 194 12.95 7.82 -4.76
N GLU A 195 13.88 6.95 -4.33
CA GLU A 195 14.04 5.59 -4.84
C GLU A 195 13.26 4.53 -4.05
N GLN A 196 12.69 4.85 -2.89
CA GLN A 196 12.08 3.89 -1.97
C GLN A 196 10.93 3.12 -2.61
N LEU A 197 10.02 3.82 -3.35
CA LEU A 197 8.92 3.14 -4.06
C LEU A 197 9.44 2.13 -5.09
N SER A 198 10.38 2.55 -5.95
CA SER A 198 10.99 1.65 -6.94
C SER A 198 11.74 0.50 -6.28
N GLY A 199 12.44 0.78 -5.19
CA GLY A 199 13.15 -0.22 -4.40
C GLY A 199 12.24 -1.24 -3.71
N LEU A 200 11.07 -0.83 -3.22
CA LEU A 200 10.07 -1.72 -2.64
C LEU A 200 9.36 -2.54 -3.73
N ARG A 201 8.95 -1.92 -4.84
CA ARG A 201 8.33 -2.59 -6.00
C ARG A 201 9.24 -3.64 -6.65
N SER A 202 10.56 -3.59 -6.40
CA SER A 202 11.51 -4.61 -6.87
C SER A 202 11.57 -5.86 -5.99
N ILE A 203 10.93 -5.87 -4.81
CA ILE A 203 10.90 -7.03 -3.92
C ILE A 203 9.84 -8.02 -4.42
N PRO A 204 10.21 -9.28 -4.75
CA PRO A 204 9.23 -10.29 -5.15
C PRO A 204 8.20 -10.55 -4.06
N ASN A 205 6.94 -10.83 -4.45
CA ASN A 205 5.84 -11.13 -3.54
C ASN A 205 5.55 -10.02 -2.50
N LEU A 206 5.72 -8.76 -2.87
CA LEU A 206 5.34 -7.60 -2.06
C LEU A 206 4.36 -6.76 -2.88
N ASN A 207 3.18 -6.43 -2.35
CA ASN A 207 2.29 -5.45 -2.97
C ASN A 207 2.62 -4.06 -2.45
N VAL A 208 2.85 -3.10 -3.34
CA VAL A 208 3.13 -1.70 -2.99
C VAL A 208 1.99 -0.82 -3.51
N PHE A 209 1.10 -0.46 -2.59
CA PHE A 209 -0.03 0.41 -2.87
C PHE A 209 0.35 1.88 -2.66
N ARG A 210 -0.11 2.73 -3.57
CA ARG A 210 0.00 4.19 -3.45
C ARG A 210 -1.33 4.83 -3.86
N PRO A 211 -2.30 4.92 -2.93
CA PRO A 211 -3.64 5.40 -3.22
C PRO A 211 -3.69 6.92 -3.44
N ALA A 212 -4.57 7.35 -4.36
CA ALA A 212 -4.74 8.75 -4.75
C ALA A 212 -5.82 9.50 -3.95
N ASP A 213 -6.75 8.79 -3.30
CA ASP A 213 -7.84 9.38 -2.51
C ASP A 213 -8.35 8.42 -1.43
N ILE A 214 -9.45 8.81 -0.76
CA ILE A 214 -10.09 7.98 0.27
C ILE A 214 -10.64 6.67 -0.31
N ASN A 215 -11.21 6.66 -1.52
CA ASN A 215 -11.77 5.45 -2.12
C ASN A 215 -10.67 4.45 -2.47
N GLU A 216 -9.60 4.90 -3.14
CA GLU A 216 -8.45 4.03 -3.38
C GLU A 216 -7.82 3.54 -2.07
N THR A 217 -7.78 4.39 -1.01
CA THR A 217 -7.26 3.97 0.30
C THR A 217 -8.11 2.84 0.90
N LEU A 218 -9.45 2.95 0.86
CA LEU A 218 -10.37 1.90 1.30
C LEU A 218 -10.16 0.60 0.52
N GLU A 219 -10.04 0.70 -0.80
CA GLU A 219 -9.84 -0.43 -1.70
C GLU A 219 -8.49 -1.13 -1.49
N CYS A 220 -7.42 -0.36 -1.32
CA CYS A 220 -6.07 -0.88 -1.03
C CYS A 220 -6.04 -1.61 0.32
N TRP A 221 -6.68 -1.07 1.35
CA TRP A 221 -6.82 -1.72 2.64
C TRP A 221 -7.59 -3.04 2.54
N GLU A 222 -8.69 -3.07 1.78
CA GLU A 222 -9.45 -4.30 1.53
C GLU A 222 -8.57 -5.40 0.92
N ILE A 223 -7.78 -5.05 -0.09
CA ILE A 223 -6.86 -5.98 -0.75
C ILE A 223 -5.77 -6.45 0.23
N ALA A 224 -5.16 -5.51 0.97
CA ALA A 224 -4.11 -5.82 1.94
C ALA A 224 -4.60 -6.79 3.03
N LEU A 225 -5.81 -6.59 3.54
CA LEU A 225 -6.43 -7.47 4.54
C LEU A 225 -6.76 -8.87 3.98
N LYS A 226 -7.14 -8.96 2.69
CA LYS A 226 -7.43 -10.22 1.99
C LYS A 226 -6.17 -10.99 1.57
N SER A 227 -5.02 -10.34 1.52
CA SER A 227 -3.76 -10.92 1.03
C SER A 227 -3.13 -11.84 2.07
N LYS A 228 -3.50 -13.13 2.06
CA LYS A 228 -3.04 -14.10 3.07
C LYS A 228 -1.54 -14.41 3.01
N ASN A 229 -0.97 -14.45 1.81
CA ASN A 229 0.39 -14.92 1.55
C ASN A 229 1.30 -13.86 0.90
N THR A 230 0.91 -12.59 0.98
CA THR A 230 1.63 -11.48 0.37
C THR A 230 1.55 -10.28 1.30
N PRO A 231 2.67 -9.76 1.82
CA PRO A 231 2.67 -8.53 2.59
C PRO A 231 2.33 -7.32 1.70
N SER A 232 1.85 -6.27 2.35
CA SER A 232 1.42 -5.05 1.68
C SER A 232 2.10 -3.84 2.27
N VAL A 233 2.62 -2.96 1.41
CA VAL A 233 3.01 -1.59 1.75
C VAL A 233 1.90 -0.67 1.27
N ILE A 234 1.46 0.27 2.11
CA ILE A 234 0.53 1.33 1.75
C ILE A 234 1.27 2.66 1.93
N ALA A 235 1.72 3.25 0.82
CA ALA A 235 2.41 4.52 0.79
C ALA A 235 1.40 5.67 0.73
N LEU A 236 1.50 6.62 1.67
CA LEU A 236 0.44 7.58 1.97
C LEU A 236 0.96 9.02 1.97
N SER A 237 0.21 9.93 1.36
CA SER A 237 0.53 11.34 1.28
C SER A 237 0.46 12.05 2.64
N ARG A 238 1.31 13.07 2.83
CA ARG A 238 1.19 14.07 3.90
C ARG A 238 0.23 15.18 3.52
N GLN A 239 0.32 15.67 2.29
CA GLN A 239 -0.54 16.71 1.73
C GLN A 239 -1.96 16.18 1.46
N LYS A 240 -2.92 17.09 1.47
CA LYS A 240 -4.32 16.78 1.12
C LYS A 240 -4.45 16.55 -0.37
N LEU A 241 -5.24 15.56 -0.74
CA LEU A 241 -5.59 15.21 -2.11
C LEU A 241 -7.10 15.33 -2.31
N PRO A 242 -7.57 15.67 -3.51
CA PRO A 242 -8.99 15.75 -3.82
C PRO A 242 -9.63 14.36 -3.88
N TYR A 243 -10.94 14.32 -3.82
CA TYR A 243 -11.73 13.15 -4.12
C TYR A 243 -11.77 12.94 -5.65
N ILE A 244 -11.22 11.83 -6.13
CA ILE A 244 -10.97 11.61 -7.56
C ILE A 244 -11.97 10.64 -8.17
N ASN A 245 -12.35 9.57 -7.45
CA ASN A 245 -13.14 8.49 -8.01
C ASN A 245 -14.62 8.58 -7.58
N PRO A 246 -15.54 9.05 -8.44
CA PRO A 246 -16.94 9.21 -8.11
C PRO A 246 -17.75 7.90 -8.20
N SER A 247 -17.14 6.75 -8.42
CA SER A 247 -17.88 5.50 -8.64
C SER A 247 -18.45 4.95 -7.33
N LEU A 248 -19.78 4.80 -7.28
CA LEU A 248 -20.53 4.15 -6.19
C LEU A 248 -20.60 2.62 -6.30
N LYS A 249 -20.03 2.04 -7.35
CA LYS A 249 -20.11 0.60 -7.56
C LYS A 249 -19.39 -0.13 -6.44
N ASN A 250 -20.01 -1.24 -5.98
CA ASN A 250 -19.42 -2.18 -5.01
C ASN A 250 -18.20 -2.95 -5.57
N GLU A 251 -17.57 -2.42 -6.61
CA GLU A 251 -16.38 -2.98 -7.24
C GLU A 251 -15.13 -2.35 -6.62
N ASN A 252 -14.13 -3.18 -6.35
CA ASN A 252 -12.82 -2.72 -5.95
C ASN A 252 -11.95 -2.56 -7.20
N LYS A 253 -11.80 -1.32 -7.70
CA LYS A 253 -11.01 -1.03 -8.90
C LYS A 253 -9.51 -1.25 -8.69
N CYS A 254 -9.03 -1.01 -7.49
CA CYS A 254 -7.63 -1.26 -7.12
C CYS A 254 -7.29 -2.76 -7.17
N ALA A 255 -8.28 -3.66 -7.10
CA ALA A 255 -8.07 -5.11 -7.23
C ALA A 255 -7.54 -5.55 -8.61
N LEU A 256 -7.64 -4.68 -9.61
CA LEU A 256 -7.05 -4.87 -10.94
C LEU A 256 -5.64 -4.26 -11.06
N GLY A 257 -5.19 -3.52 -10.04
CA GLY A 257 -3.88 -2.87 -9.96
C GLY A 257 -3.77 -1.56 -10.72
N ALA A 258 -4.56 -1.38 -11.77
CA ALA A 258 -4.69 -0.15 -12.55
C ALA A 258 -6.10 -0.03 -13.10
N TYR A 259 -6.57 1.20 -13.32
CA TYR A 259 -7.87 1.45 -13.96
C TYR A 259 -7.92 2.84 -14.58
N GLN A 260 -8.78 3.01 -15.58
CA GLN A 260 -9.06 4.33 -16.14
C GLN A 260 -9.92 5.15 -15.17
N VAL A 261 -9.46 6.36 -14.82
CA VAL A 261 -10.12 7.23 -13.83
C VAL A 261 -11.43 7.79 -14.40
N ASN A 262 -11.38 8.38 -15.59
CA ASN A 262 -12.53 9.00 -16.26
C ASN A 262 -12.80 8.29 -17.59
N LEU A 263 -14.07 8.01 -17.87
CA LEU A 263 -14.46 7.56 -19.21
C LEU A 263 -14.32 8.75 -20.19
N THR A 264 -13.53 8.56 -21.22
CA THR A 264 -13.44 9.47 -22.36
C THR A 264 -14.38 8.98 -23.47
N SER A 265 -15.10 9.90 -24.10
CA SER A 265 -16.04 9.56 -25.19
C SER A 265 -15.37 9.49 -26.56
N HIS A 266 -14.08 9.79 -26.67
CA HIS A 266 -13.32 9.87 -27.91
C HIS A 266 -12.06 9.00 -27.82
N GLU A 267 -11.55 8.59 -28.98
CA GLU A 267 -10.24 7.94 -29.09
C GLU A 267 -9.15 8.91 -28.60
N SER A 268 -8.45 8.50 -27.56
CA SER A 268 -7.35 9.30 -27.01
C SER A 268 -6.07 9.05 -27.79
N ARG A 269 -5.22 10.08 -27.93
CA ARG A 269 -3.88 9.97 -28.52
C ARG A 269 -2.78 9.90 -27.47
N VAL A 270 -3.15 10.19 -26.23
CA VAL A 270 -2.23 10.30 -25.10
C VAL A 270 -2.82 9.54 -23.90
N THR A 271 -2.03 8.71 -23.27
CA THR A 271 -2.36 8.05 -22.01
C THR A 271 -1.47 8.61 -20.90
N LEU A 272 -2.08 9.31 -19.93
CA LEU A 272 -1.42 9.83 -18.73
C LEU A 272 -1.58 8.80 -17.63
N ILE A 273 -0.47 8.32 -17.07
CA ILE A 273 -0.48 7.26 -16.05
C ILE A 273 0.18 7.81 -14.79
N ALA A 274 -0.48 7.66 -13.64
CA ALA A 274 0.05 8.11 -12.37
C ALA A 274 -0.34 7.20 -11.21
N SER A 275 0.28 7.37 -10.05
CA SER A 275 -0.12 6.78 -8.79
C SER A 275 -0.16 7.84 -7.67
N GLY A 276 -0.96 7.60 -6.63
CA GLY A 276 -1.01 8.48 -5.47
C GLY A 276 -1.31 9.94 -5.82
N SER A 277 -0.54 10.85 -5.25
CA SER A 277 -0.73 12.30 -5.40
C SER A 277 -0.64 12.79 -6.85
N GLU A 278 0.07 12.10 -7.73
CA GLU A 278 0.24 12.56 -9.12
C GLU A 278 -0.96 12.23 -10.02
N VAL A 279 -1.95 11.47 -9.53
CA VAL A 279 -3.22 11.28 -10.27
C VAL A 279 -3.98 12.61 -10.39
N GLU A 280 -3.94 13.48 -9.36
CA GLU A 280 -4.47 14.85 -9.45
C GLU A 280 -3.77 15.62 -10.57
N LEU A 281 -2.44 15.62 -10.62
CA LEU A 281 -1.65 16.28 -11.65
C LEU A 281 -1.96 15.75 -13.06
N ALA A 282 -2.18 14.43 -13.20
CA ALA A 282 -2.59 13.85 -14.47
C ALA A 282 -3.97 14.33 -14.93
N LEU A 283 -4.92 14.49 -14.00
CA LEU A 283 -6.26 15.04 -14.29
C LEU A 283 -6.22 16.54 -14.66
N GLU A 284 -5.41 17.33 -13.97
CA GLU A 284 -5.16 18.74 -14.33
C GLU A 284 -4.55 18.83 -15.74
N THR A 285 -3.55 18.00 -16.02
CA THR A 285 -2.92 17.91 -17.35
C THR A 285 -3.94 17.51 -18.44
N GLN A 286 -4.80 16.54 -18.17
CA GLN A 286 -5.88 16.12 -19.08
C GLN A 286 -6.78 17.30 -19.43
N LYS A 287 -7.19 18.10 -18.44
CA LYS A 287 -8.03 19.28 -18.64
C LYS A 287 -7.35 20.31 -19.56
N GLU A 288 -6.09 20.63 -19.27
CA GLU A 288 -5.32 21.57 -20.09
C GLU A 288 -5.06 21.05 -21.51
N LEU A 289 -4.80 19.75 -21.69
CA LEU A 289 -4.68 19.13 -23.02
C LEU A 289 -5.96 19.25 -23.81
N LYS A 290 -7.12 19.05 -23.19
CA LYS A 290 -8.44 19.20 -23.83
C LYS A 290 -8.68 20.63 -24.27
N GLU A 291 -8.27 21.65 -23.51
CA GLU A 291 -8.33 23.06 -23.90
C GLU A 291 -7.47 23.35 -25.15
N ASN A 292 -6.44 22.53 -25.39
CA ASN A 292 -5.59 22.56 -26.58
C ASN A 292 -6.03 21.59 -27.69
N ASN A 293 -7.27 21.06 -27.64
CA ASN A 293 -7.83 20.08 -28.60
C ASN A 293 -7.02 18.76 -28.68
N ILE A 294 -6.43 18.33 -27.59
CA ILE A 294 -5.72 17.04 -27.47
C ILE A 294 -6.51 16.15 -26.51
N ASP A 295 -7.15 15.11 -27.05
CA ASP A 295 -7.83 14.12 -26.25
C ASP A 295 -6.82 13.20 -25.58
N SER A 296 -7.01 12.98 -24.27
CA SER A 296 -6.15 12.16 -23.45
C SER A 296 -6.95 11.34 -22.44
N LYS A 297 -6.37 10.24 -22.01
CA LYS A 297 -6.90 9.32 -21.02
C LYS A 297 -6.06 9.39 -19.75
N VAL A 298 -6.68 9.29 -18.58
CA VAL A 298 -5.99 9.21 -17.29
C VAL A 298 -6.18 7.82 -16.69
N VAL A 299 -5.07 7.22 -16.32
CA VAL A 299 -5.01 5.91 -15.65
C VAL A 299 -4.37 6.09 -14.27
N SER A 300 -5.05 5.60 -13.23
CA SER A 300 -4.45 5.40 -11.92
C SER A 300 -3.87 3.98 -11.83
N ILE A 301 -2.62 3.87 -11.36
CA ILE A 301 -1.97 2.58 -11.02
C ILE A 301 -1.67 2.55 -9.52
N PRO A 302 -2.65 2.26 -8.66
CA PRO A 302 -2.42 2.15 -7.23
C PRO A 302 -1.48 1.00 -6.84
N CYS A 303 -1.34 -0.06 -7.68
CA CYS A 303 -0.44 -1.19 -7.39
C CYS A 303 0.10 -1.82 -8.67
N HIS A 304 1.39 -1.66 -8.94
CA HIS A 304 2.08 -2.22 -10.11
C HIS A 304 2.05 -3.76 -10.11
N GLU A 305 2.30 -4.39 -8.97
CA GLU A 305 2.46 -5.83 -8.83
C GLU A 305 1.16 -6.59 -9.13
N ILE A 306 0.02 -5.98 -8.88
CA ILE A 306 -1.30 -6.53 -9.22
C ILE A 306 -1.60 -6.30 -10.70
N PHE A 307 -1.28 -5.11 -11.24
CA PHE A 307 -1.50 -4.81 -12.65
C PHE A 307 -0.64 -5.70 -13.55
N ASP A 308 0.62 -5.93 -13.19
CA ASP A 308 1.53 -6.79 -13.96
C ASP A 308 1.01 -8.23 -14.10
N LYS A 309 0.22 -8.71 -13.15
CA LYS A 309 -0.40 -10.05 -13.17
C LYS A 309 -1.67 -10.13 -14.01
N GLN A 310 -2.20 -9.00 -14.50
CA GLN A 310 -3.36 -9.00 -15.37
C GLN A 310 -3.03 -9.61 -16.74
N ASN A 311 -4.06 -10.11 -17.43
CA ASN A 311 -3.91 -10.63 -18.78
C ASN A 311 -3.58 -9.50 -19.77
N GLU A 312 -2.98 -9.86 -20.92
CA GLU A 312 -2.54 -8.90 -21.92
C GLU A 312 -3.69 -8.07 -22.51
N ALA A 313 -4.89 -8.65 -22.64
CA ALA A 313 -6.06 -7.93 -23.14
C ALA A 313 -6.42 -6.75 -22.22
N TYR A 314 -6.45 -6.97 -20.89
CA TYR A 314 -6.69 -5.90 -19.93
C TYR A 314 -5.58 -4.85 -19.91
N LYS A 315 -4.31 -5.29 -19.92
CA LYS A 315 -3.18 -4.36 -19.97
C LYS A 315 -3.25 -3.46 -21.20
N ASN A 316 -3.51 -4.04 -22.38
CA ASN A 316 -3.63 -3.29 -23.62
C ASN A 316 -4.83 -2.34 -23.60
N GLN A 317 -5.96 -2.74 -23.04
CA GLN A 317 -7.12 -1.87 -22.84
C GLN A 317 -6.79 -0.66 -21.95
N ILE A 318 -6.01 -0.87 -20.89
CA ILE A 318 -5.65 0.18 -19.93
C ILE A 318 -4.56 1.09 -20.50
N LEU A 319 -3.52 0.55 -21.08
CA LEU A 319 -2.35 1.29 -21.53
C LEU A 319 -2.57 1.96 -22.89
N GLU A 320 -3.32 1.29 -23.80
CA GLU A 320 -3.44 1.70 -25.22
C GLU A 320 -2.06 1.95 -25.83
N PRO A 321 -1.28 0.88 -26.15
CA PRO A 321 0.15 1.01 -26.46
C PRO A 321 0.46 1.79 -27.75
N ASP A 322 -0.54 2.06 -28.59
CA ASP A 322 -0.42 2.92 -29.77
C ASP A 322 -0.39 4.42 -29.42
N ASN A 323 -0.86 4.78 -28.23
CA ASN A 323 -0.85 6.14 -27.71
C ASN A 323 0.56 6.57 -27.27
N ILE A 324 0.75 7.88 -27.16
CA ILE A 324 1.88 8.43 -26.40
C ILE A 324 1.58 8.25 -24.93
N ILE A 325 2.37 7.39 -24.26
CA ILE A 325 2.20 7.11 -22.83
C ILE A 325 3.14 8.00 -22.02
N ILE A 326 2.56 8.79 -21.10
CA ILE A 326 3.31 9.62 -20.15
C ILE A 326 3.05 9.08 -18.74
N THR A 327 4.08 8.62 -18.05
CA THR A 327 3.97 8.26 -16.64
C THR A 327 4.44 9.41 -15.74
N ILE A 328 3.77 9.61 -14.61
CA ILE A 328 3.99 10.74 -13.70
C ILE A 328 4.05 10.20 -12.27
N GLU A 329 5.20 10.32 -11.62
CA GLU A 329 5.37 9.98 -10.20
C GLU A 329 6.44 10.84 -9.56
N ALA A 330 6.16 11.41 -8.39
CA ALA A 330 7.13 12.17 -7.60
C ALA A 330 8.12 11.24 -6.88
N GLY A 331 8.91 10.53 -7.67
CA GLY A 331 9.93 9.55 -7.25
C GLY A 331 10.72 9.05 -8.45
N SER A 332 11.57 8.04 -8.24
CA SER A 332 12.38 7.43 -9.29
C SER A 332 11.53 6.76 -10.37
N ILE A 333 11.87 7.01 -11.63
CA ILE A 333 11.14 6.48 -12.81
C ILE A 333 11.44 5.01 -13.13
N ASN A 334 12.35 4.36 -12.42
CA ASN A 334 12.89 3.05 -12.80
C ASN A 334 11.84 1.95 -12.98
N CYS A 335 10.76 1.98 -12.19
CA CYS A 335 9.70 0.97 -12.27
C CYS A 335 8.65 1.26 -13.36
N TRP A 336 8.69 2.45 -14.00
CA TRP A 336 7.72 2.89 -14.98
C TRP A 336 8.07 2.55 -16.43
N ASN A 337 9.36 2.33 -16.73
CA ASN A 337 9.87 2.13 -18.08
C ASN A 337 9.18 0.98 -18.84
N LYS A 338 8.68 -0.03 -18.13
CA LYS A 338 7.98 -1.17 -18.72
C LYS A 338 6.61 -0.85 -19.32
N TYR A 339 6.03 0.32 -19.00
CA TYR A 339 4.70 0.71 -19.46
C TYR A 339 4.70 1.72 -20.60
N ILE A 340 5.79 2.45 -20.82
CA ILE A 340 5.81 3.62 -21.71
C ILE A 340 5.93 3.26 -23.21
N GLY A 341 6.35 2.03 -23.55
CA GLY A 341 6.61 1.67 -24.94
C GLY A 341 7.73 2.48 -25.60
N ALA A 342 7.80 2.47 -26.94
CA ALA A 342 8.88 3.14 -27.68
C ALA A 342 8.68 4.67 -27.82
N LYS A 343 7.43 5.14 -27.72
CA LYS A 343 7.08 6.55 -27.95
C LYS A 343 6.82 7.34 -26.66
N GLY A 344 6.74 6.65 -25.53
CA GLY A 344 6.36 7.26 -24.27
C GLY A 344 7.53 7.86 -23.49
N LEU A 345 7.19 8.49 -22.38
CA LEU A 345 8.15 9.12 -21.48
C LEU A 345 7.71 8.97 -20.02
N SER A 346 8.68 8.75 -19.13
CA SER A 346 8.45 8.79 -17.68
C SER A 346 8.92 10.14 -17.12
N LEU A 347 8.04 10.76 -16.34
CA LEU A 347 8.31 11.98 -15.58
C LEU A 347 8.41 11.64 -14.11
N GLY A 348 9.55 11.94 -13.50
CA GLY A 348 9.81 11.66 -12.11
C GLY A 348 10.95 12.52 -11.57
N ILE A 349 11.60 12.03 -10.52
CA ILE A 349 12.66 12.74 -9.81
C ILE A 349 13.91 11.86 -9.80
N ASP A 350 15.01 12.41 -10.28
CA ASP A 350 16.33 11.77 -10.38
C ASP A 350 17.38 12.35 -9.44
N LYS A 351 16.97 13.26 -8.54
CA LYS A 351 17.81 13.96 -7.58
C LYS A 351 17.17 13.94 -6.20
N PHE A 352 17.93 14.23 -5.17
CA PHE A 352 17.38 14.46 -3.84
C PHE A 352 16.42 15.66 -3.85
N GLY A 353 15.46 15.62 -2.94
CA GLY A 353 14.46 16.67 -2.80
C GLY A 353 14.99 17.99 -2.24
N GLU A 354 14.10 18.94 -2.04
CA GLU A 354 14.40 20.29 -1.54
C GLU A 354 13.43 20.71 -0.43
N SER A 355 13.87 21.59 0.47
CA SER A 355 13.04 22.09 1.56
C SER A 355 12.33 23.37 1.16
N ALA A 356 11.05 23.27 0.83
CA ALA A 356 10.16 24.39 0.52
C ALA A 356 8.68 23.95 0.65
N PRO A 357 7.70 24.86 0.57
CA PRO A 357 6.30 24.50 0.42
C PRO A 357 6.10 23.54 -0.78
N TYR A 358 5.31 22.48 -0.59
CA TYR A 358 5.26 21.36 -1.56
C TYR A 358 5.01 21.79 -3.01
N LYS A 359 4.19 22.81 -3.25
CA LYS A 359 3.93 23.33 -4.62
C LYS A 359 5.18 23.92 -5.26
N GLU A 360 6.02 24.60 -4.49
CA GLU A 360 7.29 25.15 -4.95
C GLU A 360 8.28 24.02 -5.28
N VAL A 361 8.30 22.96 -4.47
CA VAL A 361 9.13 21.77 -4.72
C VAL A 361 8.69 21.09 -6.03
N TYR A 362 7.38 20.90 -6.27
CA TYR A 362 6.88 20.36 -7.53
C TYR A 362 7.25 21.24 -8.73
N ASN A 363 7.14 22.55 -8.61
CA ASN A 363 7.58 23.51 -9.65
C ASN A 363 9.07 23.39 -9.93
N HIS A 364 9.91 23.32 -8.89
CA HIS A 364 11.35 23.17 -9.01
C HIS A 364 11.73 21.92 -9.83
N PHE A 365 11.05 20.79 -9.58
CA PHE A 365 11.28 19.54 -10.30
C PHE A 365 10.51 19.44 -11.63
N ASN A 366 9.84 20.51 -12.07
CA ASN A 366 9.04 20.56 -13.30
C ASN A 366 7.88 19.54 -13.36
N LEU A 367 7.42 19.06 -12.23
CA LEU A 367 6.22 18.21 -12.13
C LEU A 367 4.98 19.11 -12.05
N THR A 368 4.60 19.70 -13.17
CA THR A 368 3.45 20.61 -13.31
C THR A 368 2.68 20.32 -14.58
N SER A 369 1.36 20.58 -14.60
CA SER A 369 0.49 20.33 -15.75
C SER A 369 0.97 21.07 -17.01
N ASN A 370 1.33 22.35 -16.88
CA ASN A 370 1.83 23.15 -17.99
C ASN A 370 3.10 22.55 -18.65
N LYS A 371 4.05 22.08 -17.83
CA LYS A 371 5.26 21.43 -18.35
C LYS A 371 4.94 20.14 -19.10
N ILE A 372 4.01 19.35 -18.57
CA ILE A 372 3.59 18.09 -19.19
C ILE A 372 2.85 18.37 -20.50
N VAL A 373 1.94 19.35 -20.54
CA VAL A 373 1.24 19.77 -21.77
C VAL A 373 2.22 20.18 -22.86
N ASN A 374 3.19 21.06 -22.53
CA ASN A 374 4.22 21.49 -23.48
C ASN A 374 5.03 20.31 -24.04
N LEU A 375 5.35 19.35 -23.20
CA LEU A 375 6.06 18.14 -23.60
C LEU A 375 5.22 17.28 -24.56
N VAL A 376 3.96 17.01 -24.21
CA VAL A 376 3.02 16.26 -25.06
C VAL A 376 2.85 16.92 -26.40
N GLN A 377 2.65 18.24 -26.46
CA GLN A 377 2.54 18.99 -27.71
C GLN A 377 3.78 18.86 -28.60
N LYS A 378 4.98 18.86 -27.99
CA LYS A 378 6.22 18.64 -28.71
C LYS A 378 6.31 17.21 -29.29
N MET A 379 5.92 16.20 -28.49
CA MET A 379 5.95 14.80 -28.91
C MET A 379 4.94 14.50 -30.03
N LEU A 380 3.81 15.18 -30.07
CA LEU A 380 2.77 15.02 -31.10
C LEU A 380 3.15 15.68 -32.44
N ARG A 381 4.14 16.59 -32.47
CA ARG A 381 4.64 17.27 -33.69
C ARG A 381 5.77 16.51 -34.39
N ASN A 382 6.45 15.62 -33.66
CA ASN A 382 7.53 14.78 -34.14
C ASN A 382 6.99 13.43 -34.64
#